data_57edf34ad79ed71d5523ce33d2e605c0
#
_entry.id   57edf34ad79ed71d5523ce33d2e605c0
#
_cell.length_a   1.000
_cell.length_b   1.000
_cell.length_c   1.000
_cell.angle_alpha   90.00
_cell.angle_beta   90.00
_cell.angle_gamma   90.00
#
_symmetry.space_group_name_H-M   'P 1'
#
loop_
_entity.id
_entity.type
_entity.pdbx_description
1 polymer ?
#
loop_
_entity_poly.entity_id
_entity_poly.type
_entity_poly.pdbx_seq_one_letter_code
_entity_poly.pdbx_strand_id
1 'polypeptide(L)'
;MKDCPICAASGEEVLWRNDRMRVIAVHDEANAPAFCRVIWHAHVAEMTDLSAADRYELMETVCHVERAMRRVLCPAKINLASLGNVVPHLHWHVIARFADDACFPAPIWAAAERKSAVSLPEDWTRQVADILADEAGKKLVIRALSQYEYGG
;
A
#
# COMPACT_ATOMS: atom_id res chain seq x y z
N MET A 1 -19.99 10.02 7.07
CA MET A 1 -18.81 10.26 6.19
C MET A 1 -17.96 11.44 6.64
N LYS A 2 -18.52 12.51 7.23
CA LYS A 2 -17.71 13.64 7.78
C LYS A 2 -16.80 13.21 8.95
N ASP A 3 -17.12 12.13 9.62
CA ASP A 3 -16.40 11.66 10.82
C ASP A 3 -15.35 10.57 10.53
N CYS A 4 -15.14 10.19 9.26
CA CYS A 4 -14.12 9.22 8.90
C CYS A 4 -12.76 9.92 8.71
N PRO A 5 -11.74 9.61 9.52
CA PRO A 5 -10.42 10.21 9.39
C PRO A 5 -9.77 10.00 8.01
N ILE A 6 -10.00 8.85 7.38
CA ILE A 6 -9.44 8.54 6.05
C ILE A 6 -10.14 9.36 4.95
N CYS A 7 -11.46 9.59 5.06
CA CYS A 7 -12.18 10.45 4.12
C CYS A 7 -11.80 11.93 4.28
N ALA A 8 -11.49 12.35 5.48
CA ALA A 8 -11.12 13.72 5.83
C ALA A 8 -9.62 13.99 5.75
N ALA A 9 -8.81 12.96 5.47
CA ALA A 9 -7.36 13.06 5.48
C ALA A 9 -6.84 14.10 4.48
N SER A 10 -5.86 14.87 4.92
CA SER A 10 -5.13 15.86 4.12
C SER A 10 -3.65 15.82 4.50
N GLY A 11 -2.77 16.22 3.58
CA GLY A 11 -1.34 16.23 3.82
C GLY A 11 -0.66 14.85 3.79
N GLU A 12 -1.34 13.83 3.26
CA GLU A 12 -0.76 12.49 3.06
C GLU A 12 0.37 12.53 2.02
N GLU A 13 1.44 11.79 2.23
CA GLU A 13 2.45 11.53 1.20
C GLU A 13 1.92 10.49 0.22
N VAL A 14 1.32 10.94 -0.87
CA VAL A 14 0.74 10.08 -1.91
C VAL A 14 1.84 9.63 -2.87
N LEU A 15 2.09 8.32 -2.92
CA LEU A 15 3.08 7.70 -3.81
C LEU A 15 2.49 7.38 -5.19
N TRP A 16 1.21 7.05 -5.25
CA TRP A 16 0.48 6.73 -6.47
C TRP A 16 -1.03 6.85 -6.25
N ARG A 17 -1.77 7.15 -7.32
CA ARG A 17 -3.25 7.19 -7.29
C ARG A 17 -3.87 6.96 -8.66
N ASN A 18 -5.11 6.49 -8.64
CA ASN A 18 -6.02 6.50 -9.79
C ASN A 18 -7.41 7.02 -9.34
N ASP A 19 -8.45 6.82 -10.16
CA ASP A 19 -9.82 7.26 -9.86
C ASP A 19 -10.46 6.53 -8.69
N ARG A 20 -9.97 5.35 -8.31
CA ARG A 20 -10.57 4.44 -7.32
C ARG A 20 -9.82 4.35 -6.01
N MET A 21 -8.50 4.50 -6.03
CA MET A 21 -7.66 4.29 -4.87
C MET A 21 -6.38 5.12 -4.89
N ARG A 22 -5.73 5.22 -3.75
CA ARG A 22 -4.41 5.82 -3.60
C ARG A 22 -3.49 4.97 -2.74
N VAL A 23 -2.20 5.10 -2.99
CA VAL A 23 -1.12 4.52 -2.18
C VAL A 23 -0.43 5.65 -1.46
N ILE A 24 -0.31 5.54 -0.15
CA ILE A 24 0.38 6.54 0.68
C ILE A 24 1.53 5.90 1.46
N ALA A 25 2.56 6.69 1.76
CA ALA A 25 3.53 6.34 2.80
C ALA A 25 2.98 6.76 4.18
N VAL A 26 3.25 5.94 5.19
CA VAL A 26 2.84 6.16 6.58
C VAL A 26 4.08 6.35 7.43
N HIS A 27 4.16 7.48 8.13
CA HIS A 27 5.33 7.87 8.94
C HIS A 27 5.06 7.96 10.44
N ASP A 28 3.79 7.91 10.84
CA ASP A 28 3.34 8.06 12.22
C ASP A 28 3.23 6.76 13.01
N GLU A 29 3.66 5.62 12.42
CA GLU A 29 3.70 4.33 13.09
C GLU A 29 5.13 4.03 13.59
N ALA A 30 5.34 4.21 14.91
CA ALA A 30 6.66 4.18 15.52
C ALA A 30 7.44 2.87 15.34
N ASN A 31 6.73 1.73 15.21
CA ASN A 31 7.34 0.40 15.11
C ASN A 31 7.50 -0.11 13.66
N ALA A 32 7.05 0.67 12.69
CA ALA A 32 7.13 0.30 11.27
C ALA A 32 8.21 1.11 10.56
N PRO A 33 9.36 0.50 10.21
CA PRO A 33 10.44 1.20 9.49
C PRO A 33 10.00 1.72 8.12
N ALA A 34 9.24 0.92 7.37
CA ALA A 34 8.66 1.31 6.09
C ALA A 34 7.25 0.72 5.96
N PHE A 35 6.28 1.60 5.74
CA PHE A 35 4.88 1.27 5.75
C PHE A 35 4.13 2.06 4.68
N CYS A 36 3.37 1.36 3.85
CA CYS A 36 2.44 1.95 2.89
C CYS A 36 1.00 1.51 3.20
N ARG A 37 0.03 2.36 2.87
CA ARG A 37 -1.39 1.98 2.81
C ARG A 37 -1.90 2.09 1.39
N VAL A 38 -2.70 1.09 0.97
CA VAL A 38 -3.52 1.15 -0.23
C VAL A 38 -4.94 1.43 0.22
N ILE A 39 -5.49 2.57 -0.14
CA ILE A 39 -6.76 3.09 0.38
C ILE A 39 -7.76 3.19 -0.77
N TRP A 40 -8.91 2.53 -0.64
CA TRP A 40 -10.03 2.70 -1.56
C TRP A 40 -10.66 4.09 -1.36
N HIS A 41 -11.01 4.81 -2.43
CA HIS A 41 -11.49 6.20 -2.29
C HIS A 41 -12.91 6.28 -1.72
N ALA A 42 -13.83 5.44 -2.24
CA ALA A 42 -15.19 5.42 -1.73
C ALA A 42 -15.23 4.87 -0.30
N HIS A 43 -16.09 5.46 0.54
CA HIS A 43 -16.24 4.99 1.91
C HIS A 43 -17.04 3.68 1.93
N VAL A 44 -16.32 2.57 1.96
CA VAL A 44 -16.84 1.22 2.20
C VAL A 44 -16.03 0.58 3.33
N ALA A 45 -16.63 -0.30 4.09
CA ALA A 45 -15.96 -0.94 5.23
C ALA A 45 -15.25 -2.24 4.83
N GLU A 46 -15.89 -3.05 3.99
CA GLU A 46 -15.48 -4.43 3.77
C GLU A 46 -15.09 -4.70 2.30
N MET A 47 -14.19 -5.67 2.09
CA MET A 47 -13.82 -6.13 0.75
C MET A 47 -15.02 -6.59 -0.08
N THR A 48 -16.01 -7.21 0.57
CA THR A 48 -17.20 -7.75 -0.11
C THR A 48 -18.21 -6.68 -0.51
N ASP A 49 -18.05 -5.44 -0.05
CA ASP A 49 -18.83 -4.29 -0.53
C ASP A 49 -18.41 -3.86 -1.94
N LEU A 50 -17.23 -4.30 -2.39
CA LEU A 50 -16.73 -4.03 -3.73
C LEU A 50 -17.22 -5.07 -4.74
N SER A 51 -17.32 -4.69 -6.01
CA SER A 51 -17.49 -5.62 -7.11
C SER A 51 -16.28 -6.59 -7.22
N ALA A 52 -16.45 -7.73 -7.88
CA ALA A 52 -15.35 -8.66 -8.10
C ALA A 52 -14.20 -8.02 -8.88
N ALA A 53 -14.50 -7.17 -9.86
CA ALA A 53 -13.51 -6.45 -10.64
C ALA A 53 -12.73 -5.44 -9.79
N ASP A 54 -13.42 -4.71 -8.90
CA ASP A 54 -12.79 -3.74 -8.00
C ASP A 54 -11.90 -4.43 -6.97
N ARG A 55 -12.34 -5.57 -6.41
CA ARG A 55 -11.50 -6.40 -5.52
C ARG A 55 -10.23 -6.87 -6.21
N TYR A 56 -10.36 -7.33 -7.46
CA TYR A 56 -9.20 -7.76 -8.24
C TYR A 56 -8.21 -6.59 -8.43
N GLU A 57 -8.69 -5.42 -8.84
CA GLU A 57 -7.85 -4.24 -9.07
C GLU A 57 -7.17 -3.77 -7.78
N LEU A 58 -7.91 -3.77 -6.66
CA LEU A 58 -7.36 -3.43 -5.34
C LEU A 58 -6.24 -4.39 -4.93
N MET A 59 -6.45 -5.70 -5.06
CA MET A 59 -5.43 -6.70 -4.70
C MET A 59 -4.22 -6.67 -5.63
N GLU A 60 -4.40 -6.42 -6.93
CA GLU A 60 -3.29 -6.20 -7.85
C GLU A 60 -2.45 -4.98 -7.43
N THR A 61 -3.09 -3.91 -7.00
CA THR A 61 -2.38 -2.73 -6.50
C THR A 61 -1.61 -3.04 -5.22
N VAL A 62 -2.19 -3.78 -4.28
CA VAL A 62 -1.48 -4.27 -3.07
C VAL A 62 -0.25 -5.08 -3.46
N CYS A 63 -0.37 -6.01 -4.41
CA CYS A 63 0.75 -6.82 -4.92
C CYS A 63 1.82 -5.96 -5.62
N HIS A 64 1.43 -4.90 -6.33
CA HIS A 64 2.38 -3.96 -6.94
C HIS A 64 3.18 -3.19 -5.87
N VAL A 65 2.53 -2.72 -4.82
CA VAL A 65 3.20 -2.05 -3.69
C VAL A 65 4.16 -3.02 -3.00
N GLU A 66 3.73 -4.26 -2.74
CA GLU A 66 4.62 -5.29 -2.18
C GLU A 66 5.88 -5.49 -3.03
N ARG A 67 5.72 -5.69 -4.35
CA ARG A 67 6.86 -5.86 -5.26
C ARG A 67 7.79 -4.65 -5.25
N ALA A 68 7.24 -3.44 -5.29
CA ALA A 68 8.02 -2.21 -5.27
C ALA A 68 8.82 -2.08 -3.97
N MET A 69 8.19 -2.29 -2.82
CA MET A 69 8.85 -2.24 -1.51
C MET A 69 9.93 -3.33 -1.38
N ARG A 70 9.67 -4.55 -1.83
CA ARG A 70 10.67 -5.63 -1.83
C ARG A 70 11.90 -5.27 -2.66
N ARG A 71 11.69 -4.67 -3.83
CA ARG A 71 12.77 -4.28 -4.74
C ARG A 71 13.63 -3.15 -4.17
N VAL A 72 13.01 -2.17 -3.55
CA VAL A 72 13.71 -0.98 -3.01
C VAL A 72 14.38 -1.27 -1.66
N LEU A 73 13.71 -2.03 -0.79
CA LEU A 73 14.08 -2.14 0.62
C LEU A 73 14.72 -3.48 0.99
N CYS A 74 14.58 -4.52 0.17
CA CYS A 74 15.07 -5.89 0.44
C CYS A 74 14.71 -6.39 1.85
N PRO A 75 13.44 -6.31 2.29
CA PRO A 75 13.05 -6.69 3.64
C PRO A 75 13.12 -8.21 3.85
N ALA A 76 13.19 -8.66 5.11
CA ALA A 76 13.08 -10.07 5.48
C ALA A 76 11.68 -10.63 5.15
N LYS A 77 10.63 -9.79 5.27
CA LYS A 77 9.23 -10.15 4.98
C LYS A 77 8.41 -8.90 4.64
N ILE A 78 7.37 -9.06 3.85
CA ILE A 78 6.27 -8.08 3.77
C ILE A 78 5.07 -8.65 4.52
N ASN A 79 4.48 -7.86 5.41
CA ASN A 79 3.19 -8.15 6.00
C ASN A 79 2.09 -7.41 5.25
N LEU A 80 1.04 -8.14 4.88
CA LEU A 80 -0.18 -7.60 4.28
C LEU A 80 -1.32 -7.78 5.29
N ALA A 81 -2.05 -6.71 5.58
CA ALA A 81 -3.18 -6.78 6.49
C ALA A 81 -4.26 -5.75 6.13
N SER A 82 -5.53 -6.12 6.29
CA SER A 82 -6.66 -5.21 6.28
C SER A 82 -7.42 -5.38 7.58
N LEU A 83 -7.50 -4.35 8.40
CA LEU A 83 -8.07 -4.41 9.75
C LEU A 83 -9.39 -3.63 9.85
N GLY A 84 -9.31 -2.29 9.86
CA GLY A 84 -10.50 -1.44 9.94
C GLY A 84 -11.18 -1.36 11.30
N ASN A 85 -10.61 -1.94 12.37
CA ASN A 85 -11.22 -1.99 13.69
C ASN A 85 -11.46 -0.60 14.31
N VAL A 86 -10.56 0.33 14.08
CA VAL A 86 -10.66 1.71 14.58
C VAL A 86 -11.32 2.61 13.55
N VAL A 87 -10.95 2.45 12.28
CA VAL A 87 -11.51 3.23 11.16
C VAL A 87 -12.06 2.25 10.11
N PRO A 88 -13.38 2.03 10.08
CA PRO A 88 -14.02 1.10 9.14
C PRO A 88 -14.13 1.72 7.73
N HIS A 89 -12.99 1.97 7.14
CA HIS A 89 -12.81 2.42 5.77
C HIS A 89 -11.80 1.49 5.11
N LEU A 90 -12.16 0.87 4.01
CA LEU A 90 -11.37 -0.16 3.37
C LEU A 90 -9.98 0.34 2.95
N HIS A 91 -8.97 -0.22 3.59
CA HIS A 91 -7.57 0.01 3.30
C HIS A 91 -6.73 -1.23 3.61
N TRP A 92 -5.62 -1.38 2.91
CA TRP A 92 -4.64 -2.43 3.10
C TRP A 92 -3.33 -1.85 3.59
N HIS A 93 -2.75 -2.51 4.58
CA HIS A 93 -1.40 -2.24 5.08
C HIS A 93 -0.40 -3.09 4.30
N VAL A 94 0.67 -2.47 3.83
CA VAL A 94 1.84 -3.12 3.21
C VAL A 94 3.06 -2.70 4.00
N ILE A 95 3.61 -3.61 4.80
CA ILE A 95 4.61 -3.29 5.82
C ILE A 95 5.89 -4.08 5.56
N ALA A 96 6.99 -3.39 5.33
CA ALA A 96 8.30 -4.03 5.23
C ALA A 96 8.82 -4.36 6.63
N ARG A 97 9.15 -5.65 6.83
CA ARG A 97 9.65 -6.18 8.09
C ARG A 97 11.10 -6.59 7.97
N PHE A 98 11.86 -6.31 9.02
CA PHE A 98 13.29 -6.58 9.09
C PHE A 98 13.59 -7.34 10.37
N ALA A 99 14.62 -8.20 10.34
CA ALA A 99 14.98 -9.04 11.49
C ALA A 99 15.35 -8.22 12.75
N ASP A 100 15.79 -6.99 12.55
CA ASP A 100 16.21 -6.04 13.59
C ASP A 100 15.20 -4.89 13.80
N ASP A 101 13.97 -4.99 13.25
CA ASP A 101 12.92 -4.04 13.59
C ASP A 101 12.43 -4.23 15.04
N ALA A 102 11.73 -3.25 15.56
CA ALA A 102 11.37 -3.19 16.97
C ALA A 102 10.54 -4.39 17.47
N CYS A 103 9.70 -4.98 16.61
CA CYS A 103 8.72 -6.01 16.99
C CYS A 103 8.98 -7.38 16.36
N PHE A 104 9.86 -7.49 15.36
CA PHE A 104 10.06 -8.75 14.62
C PHE A 104 10.43 -9.92 15.56
N PRO A 105 9.82 -11.11 15.41
CA PRO A 105 8.88 -11.57 14.38
C PRO A 105 7.39 -11.24 14.63
N ALA A 106 7.05 -10.63 15.77
CA ALA A 106 5.68 -10.22 16.06
C ALA A 106 5.20 -9.09 15.11
N PRO A 107 3.87 -8.88 14.95
CA PRO A 107 3.34 -7.76 14.20
C PRO A 107 3.79 -6.40 14.76
N ILE A 108 3.81 -5.36 13.94
CA ILE A 108 4.23 -4.01 14.37
C ILE A 108 3.36 -3.42 15.50
N TRP A 109 2.15 -3.93 15.70
CA TRP A 109 1.23 -3.50 16.76
C TRP A 109 1.43 -4.22 18.09
N ALA A 110 2.39 -5.16 18.16
CA ALA A 110 2.80 -5.78 19.41
C ALA A 110 3.70 -4.84 20.22
N ALA A 111 3.95 -5.19 21.48
CA ALA A 111 4.94 -4.49 22.28
C ALA A 111 6.32 -4.61 21.64
N ALA A 112 7.05 -3.50 21.58
CA ALA A 112 8.41 -3.51 21.06
C ALA A 112 9.34 -4.31 21.99
N GLU A 113 10.12 -5.23 21.40
CA GLU A 113 11.09 -6.06 22.12
C GLU A 113 12.49 -5.43 22.15
N ARG A 114 12.74 -4.50 21.23
CA ARG A 114 14.04 -3.85 21.08
C ARG A 114 13.90 -2.47 20.45
N LYS A 115 14.97 -1.68 20.53
CA LYS A 115 15.10 -0.49 19.68
C LYS A 115 15.41 -0.93 18.26
N SER A 116 14.67 -0.43 17.28
CA SER A 116 14.92 -0.73 15.87
C SER A 116 16.30 -0.23 15.44
N ALA A 117 17.05 -1.08 14.74
CA ALA A 117 18.33 -0.75 14.11
C ALA A 117 18.22 -0.65 12.57
N VAL A 118 17.00 -0.65 12.04
CA VAL A 118 16.77 -0.59 10.59
C VAL A 118 17.17 0.77 10.05
N SER A 119 17.98 0.75 8.99
CA SER A 119 18.34 1.92 8.18
C SER A 119 17.77 1.77 6.79
N LEU A 120 17.05 2.78 6.31
CA LEU A 120 16.43 2.80 4.98
C LEU A 120 17.10 3.85 4.09
N PRO A 121 17.05 3.68 2.76
CA PRO A 121 17.37 4.78 1.85
C PRO A 121 16.48 5.99 2.16
N GLU A 122 17.04 7.20 2.23
CA GLU A 122 16.27 8.42 2.55
C GLU A 122 15.15 8.69 1.55
N ASP A 123 15.34 8.28 0.30
CA ASP A 123 14.41 8.49 -0.81
C ASP A 123 13.60 7.23 -1.18
N TRP A 124 13.44 6.29 -0.26
CA TRP A 124 12.75 5.03 -0.55
C TRP A 124 11.31 5.24 -1.03
N THR A 125 10.61 6.24 -0.51
CA THR A 125 9.23 6.55 -0.93
C THR A 125 9.18 7.00 -2.38
N ARG A 126 10.13 7.85 -2.81
CA ARG A 126 10.26 8.26 -4.21
C ARG A 126 10.58 7.08 -5.12
N GLN A 127 11.50 6.20 -4.73
CA GLN A 127 11.84 5.02 -5.52
C GLN A 127 10.64 4.07 -5.68
N VAL A 128 9.84 3.87 -4.62
CA VAL A 128 8.59 3.10 -4.69
C VAL A 128 7.58 3.78 -5.62
N ALA A 129 7.40 5.09 -5.51
CA ALA A 129 6.50 5.86 -6.37
C ALA A 129 6.86 5.74 -7.84
N ASP A 130 8.15 5.83 -8.19
CA ASP A 130 8.66 5.69 -9.56
C ASP A 130 8.33 4.30 -10.15
N ILE A 131 8.49 3.24 -9.36
CA ILE A 131 8.14 1.87 -9.77
C ILE A 131 6.63 1.73 -10.00
N LEU A 132 5.80 2.27 -9.11
CA LEU A 132 4.34 2.23 -9.25
C LEU A 132 3.85 2.98 -10.50
N ALA A 133 4.45 4.13 -10.81
CA ALA A 133 4.14 4.90 -12.01
C ALA A 133 4.51 4.14 -13.30
N ASP A 134 5.68 3.48 -13.34
CA ASP A 134 6.13 2.68 -14.49
C ASP A 134 5.22 1.46 -14.74
N GLU A 135 4.80 0.74 -13.70
CA GLU A 135 3.87 -0.38 -13.80
C GLU A 135 2.48 0.05 -14.31
N ALA A 136 1.98 1.22 -13.86
CA ALA A 136 0.73 1.78 -14.35
C ALA A 136 0.80 2.14 -15.85
N GLY A 137 1.93 2.68 -16.30
CA GLY A 137 2.19 2.98 -17.71
C GLY A 137 2.19 1.72 -18.58
N LYS A 138 2.82 0.64 -18.13
CA LYS A 138 2.82 -0.67 -18.82
C LYS A 138 1.42 -1.25 -18.97
N LYS A 139 0.57 -1.18 -17.92
CA LYS A 139 -0.83 -1.64 -17.99
C LYS A 139 -1.66 -0.87 -19.03
N LEU A 140 -1.46 0.44 -19.15
CA LEU A 140 -2.13 1.27 -20.16
C LEU A 140 -1.76 0.84 -21.58
N VAL A 141 -0.48 0.60 -21.83
CA VAL A 141 0.01 0.12 -23.16
C VAL A 141 -0.57 -1.24 -23.50
N ILE A 142 -0.58 -2.20 -22.58
CA ILE A 142 -1.12 -3.55 -22.80
C ILE A 142 -2.63 -3.47 -23.08
N ARG A 143 -3.39 -2.66 -22.35
CA ARG A 143 -4.84 -2.45 -22.60
C ARG A 143 -5.10 -1.82 -23.97
N ALA A 144 -4.29 -0.83 -24.37
CA ALA A 144 -4.41 -0.23 -25.69
C ALA A 144 -4.15 -1.25 -26.82
N LEU A 145 -3.09 -2.05 -26.70
CA LEU A 145 -2.76 -3.09 -27.69
C LEU A 145 -3.85 -4.17 -27.79
N SER A 146 -4.41 -4.64 -26.66
CA SER A 146 -5.47 -5.64 -26.67
C SER A 146 -6.78 -5.16 -27.31
N GLN A 147 -7.07 -3.86 -27.31
CA GLN A 147 -8.22 -3.29 -27.99
C GLN A 147 -8.04 -3.25 -29.52
N TYR A 148 -6.81 -3.20 -30.01
CA TYR A 148 -6.52 -3.24 -31.45
C TYR A 148 -6.58 -4.67 -32.03
N GLU A 149 -6.34 -5.71 -31.25
CA GLU A 149 -6.37 -7.11 -31.70
C GLU A 149 -7.77 -7.70 -31.84
N TYR A 150 -8.80 -7.09 -31.22
CA TYR A 150 -10.21 -7.56 -31.28
C TYR A 150 -11.15 -6.66 -32.09
N GLY A 151 -10.63 -5.70 -32.84
CA GLY A 151 -11.39 -4.72 -33.65
C GLY A 151 -11.30 -4.96 -35.15
N GLY A 152 -11.13 -6.22 -35.57
CA GLY A 152 -11.10 -6.62 -36.95
C GLY A 152 -12.17 -7.64 -37.29
#